data_51222b85661c01ebbe46a9eec22281ce
#
_entry.id   51222b85661c01ebbe46a9eec22281ce
#
_cell.length_a   1.000
_cell.length_b   1.000
_cell.length_c   1.000
_cell.angle_alpha   90.00
_cell.angle_beta   90.00
_cell.angle_gamma   90.00
#
_symmetry.space_group_name_H-M   'P 1'
#
loop_
_entity.id
_entity.type
_entity.pdbx_description
1 polymer ?
#
loop_
_entity_poly.entity_id
_entity_poly.type
_entity_poly.pdbx_seq_one_letter_code
_entity_poly.pdbx_strand_id
1 'polypeptide(L)'
;MLVIGAEIRIPEENMDAMAELARTMVIETMKEEECVTYAFSQDFSEPGLVRIFEVWKSQEGLDAHFATPHMAAFQQGMVALSPKGTIANKYEVSNVVDMMA
;
A
#
# COMPACT_ATOMS: atom_id res chain seq x y z
N MET A 1 0.91 -16.64 4.60
CA MET A 1 1.03 -15.49 3.69
C MET A 1 -0.19 -14.61 3.82
N LEU A 2 0.02 -13.32 3.80
CA LEU A 2 -1.05 -12.33 3.88
C LEU A 2 -1.08 -11.49 2.62
N VAL A 3 -2.28 -11.15 2.14
CA VAL A 3 -2.49 -10.19 1.05
C VAL A 3 -3.32 -9.02 1.60
N ILE A 4 -2.87 -7.80 1.35
CA ILE A 4 -3.60 -6.60 1.70
C ILE A 4 -4.09 -5.96 0.41
N GLY A 5 -5.39 -5.69 0.34
CA GLY A 5 -5.98 -4.90 -0.71
C GLY A 5 -6.59 -3.64 -0.12
N ALA A 6 -6.13 -2.49 -0.56
CA ALA A 6 -6.63 -1.22 -0.03
C ALA A 6 -7.02 -0.27 -1.15
N GLU A 7 -7.96 0.62 -0.83
CA GLU A 7 -8.39 1.72 -1.69
C GLU A 7 -8.38 3.00 -0.88
N ILE A 8 -7.76 4.04 -1.44
CA ILE A 8 -7.72 5.37 -0.82
C ILE A 8 -8.20 6.37 -1.87
N ARG A 9 -9.15 7.21 -1.51
CA ARG A 9 -9.60 8.30 -2.35
C ARG A 9 -9.05 9.61 -1.85
N ILE A 10 -8.41 10.37 -2.73
CA ILE A 10 -7.87 11.69 -2.42
C ILE A 10 -8.29 12.67 -3.53
N PRO A 11 -8.28 13.98 -3.25
CA PRO A 11 -8.54 14.99 -4.28
C PRO A 11 -7.56 14.85 -5.45
N GLU A 12 -8.06 14.98 -6.67
CA GLU A 12 -7.23 14.84 -7.88
C GLU A 12 -6.04 15.80 -7.89
N GLU A 13 -6.20 17.00 -7.39
CA GLU A 13 -5.14 18.00 -7.34
C GLU A 13 -3.98 17.57 -6.43
N ASN A 14 -4.17 16.56 -5.59
CA ASN A 14 -3.13 16.04 -4.68
C ASN A 14 -2.45 14.79 -5.22
N MET A 15 -2.78 14.34 -6.45
CA MET A 15 -2.26 13.08 -6.98
C MET A 15 -0.75 13.10 -7.24
N ASP A 16 -0.19 14.24 -7.65
CA ASP A 16 1.26 14.32 -7.85
C ASP A 16 2.01 14.13 -6.52
N ALA A 17 1.53 14.77 -5.46
CA ALA A 17 2.10 14.60 -4.13
C ALA A 17 1.90 13.17 -3.61
N MET A 18 0.74 12.56 -3.90
CA MET A 18 0.48 11.16 -3.59
C MET A 18 1.48 10.24 -4.27
N ALA A 19 1.74 10.46 -5.55
CA ALA A 19 2.67 9.64 -6.31
C ALA A 19 4.09 9.68 -5.75
N GLU A 20 4.56 10.84 -5.31
CA GLU A 20 5.87 10.96 -4.67
C GLU A 20 5.92 10.23 -3.33
N LEU A 21 4.90 10.41 -2.52
CA LEU A 21 4.79 9.73 -1.24
C LEU A 21 4.77 8.20 -1.43
N ALA A 22 4.01 7.73 -2.43
CA ALA A 22 3.92 6.32 -2.76
C ALA A 22 5.26 5.75 -3.22
N ARG A 23 6.01 6.46 -4.07
CA ARG A 23 7.32 5.99 -4.56
C ARG A 23 8.28 5.76 -3.40
N THR A 24 8.38 6.71 -2.49
CA THR A 24 9.24 6.56 -1.31
C THR A 24 8.81 5.36 -0.48
N MET A 25 7.51 5.22 -0.26
CA MET A 25 6.98 4.13 0.53
C MET A 25 7.26 2.76 -0.09
N VAL A 26 7.12 2.64 -1.41
CA VAL A 26 7.42 1.39 -2.12
C VAL A 26 8.91 1.04 -2.00
N ILE A 27 9.78 2.02 -2.23
CA ILE A 27 11.23 1.80 -2.17
C ILE A 27 11.64 1.30 -0.78
N GLU A 28 11.18 1.97 0.26
CA GLU A 28 11.55 1.61 1.63
C GLU A 28 10.92 0.31 2.09
N THR A 29 9.65 0.07 1.74
CA THR A 29 8.94 -1.14 2.13
C THR A 29 9.52 -2.39 1.47
N MET A 30 9.94 -2.29 0.20
CA MET A 30 10.53 -3.43 -0.50
C MET A 30 11.89 -3.85 0.07
N LYS A 31 12.51 -3.04 0.92
CA LYS A 31 13.71 -3.42 1.66
C LYS A 31 13.39 -4.27 2.90
N GLU A 32 12.14 -4.30 3.33
CA GLU A 32 11.74 -5.09 4.49
C GLU A 32 11.77 -6.57 4.12
N GLU A 33 12.38 -7.38 4.96
CA GLU A 33 12.68 -8.78 4.67
C GLU A 33 11.41 -9.61 4.40
N GLU A 34 10.34 -9.34 5.11
CA GLU A 34 9.10 -10.11 5.01
C GLU A 34 8.14 -9.61 3.94
N CYS A 35 8.48 -8.54 3.23
CA CYS A 35 7.65 -8.00 2.17
C CYS A 35 7.92 -8.73 0.85
N VAL A 36 6.88 -9.33 0.28
CA VAL A 36 6.97 -10.00 -1.02
C VAL A 36 6.63 -9.02 -2.15
N THR A 37 5.55 -8.28 -1.99
CA THR A 37 5.06 -7.34 -2.99
C THR A 37 4.48 -6.13 -2.28
N TYR A 38 4.74 -4.93 -2.83
CA TYR A 38 4.17 -3.71 -2.32
C TYR A 38 4.03 -2.72 -3.47
N ALA A 39 2.80 -2.41 -3.86
CA ALA A 39 2.55 -1.60 -5.05
C ALA A 39 1.38 -0.64 -4.84
N PHE A 40 1.57 0.58 -5.30
CA PHE A 40 0.50 1.56 -5.44
C PHE A 40 0.13 1.71 -6.91
N SER A 41 -1.14 1.91 -7.21
CA SER A 41 -1.60 2.18 -8.56
C SER A 41 -2.77 3.14 -8.54
N GLN A 42 -2.92 3.90 -9.61
CA GLN A 42 -4.07 4.79 -9.81
C GLN A 42 -5.08 4.07 -10.69
N ASP A 43 -6.36 4.18 -10.34
CA ASP A 43 -7.42 3.59 -11.14
C ASP A 43 -7.56 4.33 -12.48
N PHE A 44 -7.73 3.58 -13.58
CA PHE A 44 -7.86 4.19 -14.89
C PHE A 44 -9.18 4.96 -15.09
N SER A 45 -10.22 4.55 -14.37
CA SER A 45 -11.57 5.07 -14.55
C SER A 45 -11.96 6.11 -13.50
N GLU A 46 -11.28 6.11 -12.37
CA GLU A 46 -11.60 7.01 -11.26
C GLU A 46 -10.34 7.76 -10.83
N PRO A 47 -10.12 9.03 -11.28
CA PRO A 47 -8.87 9.76 -11.05
C PRO A 47 -8.68 9.99 -9.57
N GLY A 48 -9.04 10.05 -8.64
CA GLY A 48 -8.72 10.19 -7.20
C GLY A 48 -8.58 8.88 -6.47
N LEU A 49 -8.76 7.74 -7.17
CA LEU A 49 -8.69 6.44 -6.52
C LEU A 49 -7.31 5.82 -6.66
N VAL A 50 -6.68 5.55 -5.52
CA VAL A 50 -5.40 4.86 -5.42
C VAL A 50 -5.65 3.50 -4.79
N ARG A 51 -5.07 2.45 -5.39
CA ARG A 51 -5.13 1.10 -4.85
C ARG A 51 -3.75 0.70 -4.36
N ILE A 52 -3.72 -0.02 -3.25
CA ILE A 52 -2.49 -0.58 -2.69
C ILE A 52 -2.65 -2.09 -2.67
N PHE A 53 -1.66 -2.78 -3.20
CA PHE A 53 -1.60 -4.23 -3.18
C PHE A 53 -0.34 -4.65 -2.44
N GLU A 54 -0.47 -5.46 -1.40
CA GLU A 54 0.65 -5.90 -0.57
C GLU A 54 0.58 -7.39 -0.36
N VAL A 55 1.75 -8.02 -0.38
CA VAL A 55 1.90 -9.43 -0.03
C VAL A 55 3.00 -9.56 1.01
N TRP A 56 2.68 -10.17 2.13
CA TRP A 56 3.58 -10.35 3.28
C TRP A 56 3.74 -11.83 3.60
N LYS A 57 4.95 -12.23 4.00
CA LYS A 57 5.22 -13.63 4.35
C LYS A 57 4.50 -14.04 5.63
N SER A 58 4.32 -13.11 6.58
CA SER A 58 3.78 -13.40 7.90
C SER A 58 3.09 -12.19 8.52
N GLN A 59 2.29 -12.43 9.56
CA GLN A 59 1.69 -11.38 10.37
C GLN A 59 2.78 -10.57 11.10
N GLU A 60 3.84 -11.24 11.58
CA GLU A 60 4.95 -10.55 12.23
C GLU A 60 5.61 -9.54 11.32
N GLY A 61 5.78 -9.90 10.04
CA GLY A 61 6.33 -8.99 9.04
C GLY A 61 5.46 -7.77 8.80
N LEU A 62 4.15 -7.97 8.71
CA LEU A 62 3.20 -6.87 8.58
C LEU A 62 3.21 -5.97 9.82
N ASP A 63 3.24 -6.56 11.01
CA ASP A 63 3.31 -5.81 12.26
C ASP A 63 4.58 -4.96 12.33
N ALA A 64 5.72 -5.54 11.93
CA ALA A 64 6.99 -4.82 11.87
C ALA A 64 6.91 -3.63 10.90
N HIS A 65 6.23 -3.79 9.77
CA HIS A 65 6.02 -2.73 8.80
C HIS A 65 5.34 -1.51 9.43
N PHE A 66 4.30 -1.73 10.23
CA PHE A 66 3.58 -0.64 10.89
C PHE A 66 4.43 0.10 11.92
N ALA A 67 5.52 -0.48 12.38
CA ALA A 67 6.43 0.14 13.35
C ALA A 67 7.63 0.84 12.70
N THR A 68 7.73 0.87 11.37
CA THR A 68 8.87 1.47 10.68
C THR A 68 8.80 3.00 10.65
N PRO A 69 9.97 3.68 10.58
CA PRO A 69 9.99 5.13 10.38
C PRO A 69 9.34 5.57 9.08
N HIS A 70 9.48 4.81 8.00
CA HIS A 70 8.87 5.18 6.73
C HIS A 70 7.35 5.08 6.77
N MET A 71 6.79 4.15 7.53
CA MET A 71 5.35 4.08 7.72
C MET A 71 4.84 5.31 8.49
N ALA A 72 5.53 5.73 9.53
CA ALA A 72 5.18 6.95 10.27
C ALA A 72 5.22 8.18 9.38
N ALA A 73 6.26 8.32 8.56
CA ALA A 73 6.39 9.41 7.61
C ALA A 73 5.27 9.40 6.56
N PHE A 74 4.93 8.21 6.06
CA PHE A 74 3.82 8.03 5.10
C PHE A 74 2.50 8.49 5.70
N GLN A 75 2.19 8.08 6.93
CA GLN A 75 0.96 8.46 7.61
C GLN A 75 0.86 9.97 7.80
N GLN A 76 1.96 10.63 8.17
CA GLN A 76 2.00 12.08 8.29
C GLN A 76 1.77 12.76 6.94
N GLY A 77 2.41 12.25 5.89
CA GLY A 77 2.24 12.78 4.53
C GLY A 77 0.81 12.63 4.02
N MET A 78 0.16 11.51 4.34
CA MET A 78 -1.23 11.26 3.94
C MET A 78 -2.21 12.25 4.56
N VAL A 79 -1.98 12.67 5.79
CA VAL A 79 -2.85 13.68 6.42
C VAL A 79 -2.91 14.96 5.59
N ALA A 80 -1.77 15.39 5.04
CA ALA A 80 -1.71 16.60 4.21
C ALA A 80 -2.42 16.44 2.86
N LEU A 81 -2.71 15.23 2.41
CA LEU A 81 -3.36 14.96 1.13
C LEU A 81 -4.88 14.93 1.20
N SER A 82 -5.45 15.11 2.39
CA SER A 82 -6.91 15.15 2.62
C SER A 82 -7.64 13.90 2.10
N PRO A 83 -7.29 12.70 2.57
CA PRO A 83 -7.97 11.49 2.12
C PRO A 83 -9.46 11.54 2.46
N LYS A 84 -10.31 11.12 1.52
CA LYS A 84 -11.76 11.18 1.65
C LYS A 84 -12.39 9.86 2.09
N GLY A 85 -11.64 8.78 2.03
CA GLY A 85 -12.12 7.47 2.44
C GLY A 85 -11.04 6.43 2.19
N THR A 86 -10.94 5.48 3.11
CA THR A 86 -9.98 4.38 3.03
C THR A 86 -10.71 3.09 3.34
N ILE A 87 -10.53 2.10 2.47
CA ILE A 87 -10.99 0.73 2.69
C ILE A 87 -9.75 -0.15 2.61
N ALA A 88 -9.57 -1.03 3.58
CA ALA A 88 -8.45 -1.95 3.58
C ALA A 88 -8.90 -3.30 4.11
N ASN A 89 -8.56 -4.35 3.39
CA ASN A 89 -8.85 -5.72 3.79
C ASN A 89 -7.56 -6.54 3.82
N LYS A 90 -7.46 -7.39 4.83
CA LYS A 90 -6.40 -8.36 4.94
C LYS A 90 -6.98 -9.74 4.62
N TYR A 91 -6.35 -10.44 3.70
CA TYR A 91 -6.71 -11.80 3.32
C TYR A 91 -5.63 -12.76 3.81
N GLU A 92 -6.03 -13.79 4.55
CA GLU A 92 -5.12 -14.85 4.94
C GLU A 92 -5.12 -15.90 3.82
N VAL A 93 -3.94 -16.16 3.24
CA VAL A 93 -3.80 -16.97 2.03
C VAL A 93 -3.12 -18.28 2.37
N SER A 94 -3.79 -19.38 2.02
CA SER A 94 -3.25 -20.72 2.25
C SER A 94 -2.51 -21.28 1.03
N ASN A 95 -2.79 -20.75 -0.16
CA ASN A 95 -2.18 -21.26 -1.40
C ASN A 95 -2.16 -20.19 -2.48
N VAL A 96 -1.07 -20.18 -3.25
CA VAL A 96 -0.92 -19.31 -4.42
C VAL A 96 -0.58 -20.21 -5.62
N VAL A 97 -1.33 -20.08 -6.70
CA VAL A 97 -1.13 -20.84 -7.92
C VAL A 97 -0.87 -19.88 -9.07
N ASP A 98 0.16 -20.17 -9.85
CA ASP A 98 0.43 -19.41 -11.08
C ASP A 98 -0.58 -19.82 -12.15
N MET A 99 -1.49 -18.92 -12.49
CA MET A 99 -2.54 -19.18 -13.46
C MET A 99 -2.01 -19.35 -14.89
N MET A 100 -0.82 -18.80 -15.16
CA MET A 100 -0.24 -18.76 -16.50
C MET A 100 0.77 -19.88 -16.72
N ALA A 101 0.98 -20.72 -15.73
CA ALA A 101 1.95 -21.83 -15.82
C ALA A 101 1.45 -22.97 -16.71
#